data_f6198963ba853c96aa2cdd8a55242bb9
#
_entry.id   f6198963ba853c96aa2cdd8a55242bb9
#
_cell.length_a   1.000
_cell.length_b   1.000
_cell.length_c   1.000
_cell.angle_alpha   90.00
_cell.angle_beta   90.00
_cell.angle_gamma   90.00
#
_symmetry.space_group_name_H-M   'P 1'
#
loop_
_entity.id
_entity.type
_entity.pdbx_description
1 polymer ?
#
loop_
_entity_poly.entity_id
_entity_poly.type
_entity_poly.pdbx_seq_one_letter_code
_entity_poly.pdbx_strand_id
1 'polypeptide(L)'
;IHELAHLERGTFKLFRLVWNLTCGIPFMIPSFTYDGVHYDHHKPGIYGTGKDGEYLPFATQHPSGLVGYVLLSLILPLLLVVRFLLLTPISYLIPPLRKIVWERASSLTINPAYIRQADAVRNDHDWRLQEWAAFLFAAIVISSVMLGKLPWQVLLLWYAVAVAIFIMNSLRTLAAHAYRHEGDHSLTLVEQYLDSVNIPGNFLTALWAPVGLRYHATHHLFMSLPYHNLGKAHRRLVQELGGNDLIMQTRRNGLGHALKQIWQESAAAAANKNNTQS
;
A
#
# COMPACT_ATOMS: atom_id res chain seq x y z
N ILE A 1 -0.18 -8.73 6.80
CA ILE A 1 0.49 -7.55 7.39
C ILE A 1 -0.51 -6.40 7.57
N HIS A 2 -1.37 -6.10 6.61
CA HIS A 2 -2.40 -5.05 6.74
C HIS A 2 -3.18 -5.12 8.07
N GLU A 3 -3.75 -6.28 8.40
CA GLU A 3 -4.46 -6.50 9.67
C GLU A 3 -3.60 -6.23 10.91
N LEU A 4 -2.31 -6.58 10.83
CA LEU A 4 -1.39 -6.38 11.96
C LEU A 4 -1.06 -4.90 12.22
N ALA A 5 -1.29 -4.02 11.26
CA ALA A 5 -1.09 -2.58 11.42
C ALA A 5 -2.12 -1.95 12.39
N HIS A 6 -3.29 -2.60 12.54
CA HIS A 6 -4.36 -2.16 13.46
C HIS A 6 -4.28 -2.78 14.86
N LEU A 7 -3.37 -3.73 15.06
CA LEU A 7 -3.22 -4.43 16.33
C LEU A 7 -2.07 -3.85 17.15
N GLU A 8 -2.11 -4.09 18.46
CA GLU A 8 -1.03 -3.71 19.36
C GLU A 8 0.31 -4.31 18.91
N ARG A 9 1.38 -3.54 19.09
CA ARG A 9 2.75 -3.99 18.79
C ARG A 9 3.08 -5.24 19.58
N GLY A 10 3.64 -6.23 18.87
CA GLY A 10 3.98 -7.53 19.47
C GLY A 10 2.89 -8.58 19.37
N THR A 11 1.72 -8.24 18.84
CA THR A 11 0.69 -9.23 18.52
C THR A 11 1.13 -10.08 17.33
N PHE A 12 0.83 -11.39 17.40
CA PHE A 12 1.15 -12.36 16.35
C PHE A 12 2.63 -12.38 15.91
N LYS A 13 3.57 -12.36 16.88
CA LYS A 13 5.03 -12.39 16.61
C LYS A 13 5.44 -13.53 15.69
N LEU A 14 4.90 -14.72 15.89
CA LEU A 14 5.19 -15.89 15.05
C LEU A 14 4.75 -15.66 13.59
N PHE A 15 3.56 -15.08 13.38
CA PHE A 15 3.10 -14.76 12.03
C PHE A 15 4.02 -13.72 11.35
N ARG A 16 4.43 -12.67 12.07
CA ARG A 16 5.39 -11.67 11.55
C ARG A 16 6.72 -12.31 11.18
N LEU A 17 7.22 -13.23 12.03
CA LEU A 17 8.45 -13.97 11.73
C LEU A 17 8.30 -14.82 10.48
N VAL A 18 7.24 -15.62 10.38
CA VAL A 18 6.98 -16.47 9.21
C VAL A 18 6.81 -15.62 7.95
N TRP A 19 6.04 -14.54 8.03
CA TRP A 19 5.91 -13.59 6.91
C TRP A 19 7.26 -13.05 6.46
N ASN A 20 8.10 -12.57 7.39
CA ASN A 20 9.40 -12.01 7.05
C ASN A 20 10.32 -13.06 6.41
N LEU A 21 10.32 -14.30 6.90
CA LEU A 21 11.15 -15.36 6.35
C LEU A 21 10.69 -15.85 4.98
N THR A 22 9.38 -15.91 4.73
CA THR A 22 8.82 -16.51 3.50
C THR A 22 8.53 -15.48 2.40
N CYS A 23 8.20 -14.25 2.77
CA CYS A 23 7.77 -13.21 1.84
C CYS A 23 8.54 -11.91 2.03
N GLY A 24 8.56 -11.36 3.25
CA GLY A 24 9.07 -10.02 3.51
C GLY A 24 10.54 -9.83 3.11
N ILE A 25 11.43 -10.66 3.63
CA ILE A 25 12.86 -10.62 3.32
C ILE A 25 13.12 -11.06 1.88
N PRO A 26 12.58 -12.20 1.38
CA PRO A 26 12.81 -12.62 0.01
C PRO A 26 12.36 -11.62 -1.07
N PHE A 27 11.27 -10.89 -0.85
CA PHE A 27 10.77 -9.89 -1.79
C PHE A 27 11.15 -8.45 -1.43
N MET A 28 12.08 -8.24 -0.49
CA MET A 28 12.53 -6.89 -0.05
C MET A 28 11.39 -6.01 0.50
N ILE A 29 10.36 -6.63 1.10
CA ILE A 29 9.23 -5.96 1.75
C ILE A 29 9.06 -6.47 3.19
N PRO A 30 10.10 -6.40 4.03
CA PRO A 30 9.99 -6.82 5.42
C PRO A 30 8.87 -6.05 6.14
N SER A 31 8.27 -6.67 7.15
CA SER A 31 7.03 -6.17 7.77
C SER A 31 7.15 -4.75 8.31
N PHE A 32 8.35 -4.32 8.71
CA PHE A 32 8.54 -2.95 9.20
C PHE A 32 8.26 -1.87 8.14
N THR A 33 8.36 -2.18 6.85
CA THR A 33 8.10 -1.20 5.78
C THR A 33 6.63 -0.76 5.73
N TYR A 34 5.76 -1.53 6.37
CA TYR A 34 4.33 -1.25 6.47
C TYR A 34 3.93 -0.66 7.84
N ASP A 35 4.80 -0.78 8.85
CA ASP A 35 4.52 -0.30 10.20
C ASP A 35 4.39 1.23 10.23
N GLY A 36 3.31 1.72 10.79
CA GLY A 36 3.00 3.14 10.97
C GLY A 36 2.31 3.79 9.76
N VAL A 37 2.65 3.44 8.54
CA VAL A 37 2.10 4.07 7.32
C VAL A 37 0.60 3.88 7.23
N HIS A 38 0.14 2.64 7.32
CA HIS A 38 -1.28 2.32 7.24
C HIS A 38 -2.08 2.84 8.44
N TYR A 39 -1.48 2.83 9.63
CA TYR A 39 -2.12 3.43 10.80
C TYR A 39 -2.29 4.95 10.64
N ASP A 40 -1.28 5.64 10.09
CA ASP A 40 -1.36 7.07 9.80
C ASP A 40 -2.45 7.37 8.78
N HIS A 41 -2.61 6.54 7.74
CA HIS A 41 -3.65 6.65 6.74
C HIS A 41 -5.08 6.71 7.34
N HIS A 42 -5.34 5.99 8.41
CA HIS A 42 -6.66 6.03 9.08
C HIS A 42 -6.85 7.17 10.09
N LYS A 43 -5.80 7.95 10.39
CA LYS A 43 -5.91 9.03 11.38
C LYS A 43 -6.74 10.20 10.87
N PRO A 44 -7.70 10.70 11.69
CA PRO A 44 -8.31 11.99 11.42
C PRO A 44 -7.24 13.08 11.23
N GLY A 45 -7.37 13.89 10.19
CA GLY A 45 -6.42 14.97 9.88
C GLY A 45 -5.16 14.55 9.13
N ILE A 46 -4.96 13.24 8.84
CA ILE A 46 -3.89 12.74 7.98
C ILE A 46 -4.44 12.20 6.67
N TYR A 47 -5.53 11.42 6.74
CA TYR A 47 -6.16 10.83 5.56
C TYR A 47 -6.34 11.82 4.41
N GLY A 48 -5.86 11.46 3.24
CA GLY A 48 -5.98 12.23 2.01
C GLY A 48 -5.10 13.48 1.93
N THR A 49 -4.34 13.83 2.98
CA THR A 49 -3.42 14.97 2.99
C THR A 49 -2.04 14.61 2.45
N GLY A 50 -1.16 15.59 2.25
CA GLY A 50 0.23 15.35 1.87
C GLY A 50 1.06 14.54 2.88
N LYS A 51 0.52 14.32 4.09
CA LYS A 51 1.13 13.47 5.13
C LYS A 51 0.67 12.02 5.06
N ASP A 52 -0.33 11.71 4.23
CA ASP A 52 -0.84 10.36 4.04
C ASP A 52 0.04 9.60 3.05
N GLY A 53 0.67 8.52 3.52
CA GLY A 53 1.53 7.68 2.69
C GLY A 53 0.78 6.78 1.70
N GLU A 54 -0.51 6.53 1.92
CA GLU A 54 -1.32 5.63 1.11
C GLU A 54 -2.37 6.36 0.26
N TYR A 55 -2.24 7.70 0.12
CA TYR A 55 -3.19 8.50 -0.63
C TYR A 55 -2.51 9.45 -1.65
N LEU A 56 -3.05 9.49 -2.85
CA LEU A 56 -2.80 10.51 -3.87
C LEU A 56 -4.14 10.86 -4.53
N PRO A 57 -4.41 12.13 -4.86
CA PRO A 57 -5.70 12.56 -5.42
C PRO A 57 -5.84 12.18 -6.89
N PHE A 58 -5.78 10.88 -7.20
CA PHE A 58 -5.77 10.38 -8.58
C PHE A 58 -6.99 10.79 -9.41
N ALA A 59 -8.17 10.89 -8.79
CA ALA A 59 -9.40 11.24 -9.49
C ALA A 59 -9.45 12.71 -9.92
N THR A 60 -8.64 13.59 -9.33
CA THR A 60 -8.59 15.03 -9.64
C THR A 60 -7.36 15.42 -10.45
N GLN A 61 -6.50 14.46 -10.77
CA GLN A 61 -5.28 14.63 -11.56
C GLN A 61 -5.44 14.07 -12.98
N HIS A 62 -4.42 14.29 -13.84
CA HIS A 62 -4.41 13.74 -15.18
C HIS A 62 -4.27 12.20 -15.17
N PRO A 63 -4.98 11.45 -16.07
CA PRO A 63 -4.97 9.98 -16.10
C PRO A 63 -3.60 9.33 -16.25
N SER A 64 -2.61 10.06 -16.78
CA SER A 64 -1.22 9.58 -16.86
C SER A 64 -0.64 9.24 -15.49
N GLY A 65 -1.12 9.86 -14.39
CA GLY A 65 -0.73 9.53 -13.03
C GLY A 65 -1.12 8.10 -12.64
N LEU A 66 -2.31 7.65 -13.04
CA LEU A 66 -2.77 6.26 -12.82
C LEU A 66 -1.86 5.26 -13.56
N VAL A 67 -1.55 5.57 -14.83
CA VAL A 67 -0.66 4.73 -15.65
C VAL A 67 0.74 4.69 -15.04
N GLY A 68 1.29 5.86 -14.68
CA GLY A 68 2.60 5.98 -14.06
C GLY A 68 2.70 5.20 -12.76
N TYR A 69 1.66 5.25 -11.93
CA TYR A 69 1.61 4.48 -10.69
C TYR A 69 1.65 2.96 -10.94
N VAL A 70 0.92 2.44 -11.92
CA VAL A 70 0.98 1.01 -12.28
C VAL A 70 2.35 0.66 -12.88
N LEU A 71 2.90 1.50 -13.77
CA LEU A 71 4.20 1.27 -14.39
C LEU A 71 5.36 1.32 -13.39
N LEU A 72 5.22 2.06 -12.28
CA LEU A 72 6.20 2.05 -11.19
C LEU A 72 6.44 0.64 -10.65
N SER A 73 5.45 -0.26 -10.74
CA SER A 73 5.59 -1.67 -10.36
C SER A 73 6.70 -2.42 -11.11
N LEU A 74 7.10 -1.95 -12.30
CA LEU A 74 8.22 -2.52 -13.06
C LEU A 74 9.57 -2.13 -12.46
N ILE A 75 9.67 -0.95 -11.88
CA ILE A 75 10.93 -0.40 -11.36
C ILE A 75 11.09 -0.68 -9.87
N LEU A 76 9.99 -0.76 -9.13
CA LEU A 76 9.99 -0.88 -7.68
C LEU A 76 10.82 -2.07 -7.14
N PRO A 77 10.77 -3.30 -7.72
CA PRO A 77 11.63 -4.39 -7.26
C PRO A 77 13.11 -4.04 -7.33
N LEU A 78 13.55 -3.33 -8.37
CA LEU A 78 14.94 -2.91 -8.54
C LEU A 78 15.32 -1.83 -7.52
N LEU A 79 14.42 -0.87 -7.27
CA LEU A 79 14.62 0.16 -6.25
C LEU A 79 14.73 -0.47 -4.85
N LEU A 80 13.97 -1.52 -4.56
CA LEU A 80 14.05 -2.25 -3.30
C LEU A 80 15.37 -3.00 -3.15
N VAL A 81 15.90 -3.59 -4.23
CA VAL A 81 17.25 -4.18 -4.22
C VAL A 81 18.29 -3.10 -3.92
N VAL A 82 18.23 -1.95 -4.59
CA VAL A 82 19.13 -0.81 -4.31
C VAL A 82 18.99 -0.36 -2.85
N ARG A 83 17.73 -0.25 -2.36
CA ARG A 83 17.44 0.14 -0.97
C ARG A 83 18.09 -0.80 0.04
N PHE A 84 17.93 -2.11 -0.13
CA PHE A 84 18.42 -3.05 0.87
C PHE A 84 19.89 -3.44 0.64
N LEU A 85 20.32 -3.66 -0.59
CA LEU A 85 21.70 -4.09 -0.88
C LEU A 85 22.72 -2.97 -0.78
N LEU A 86 22.38 -1.74 -1.21
CA LEU A 86 23.32 -0.62 -1.24
C LEU A 86 23.05 0.39 -0.13
N LEU A 87 21.84 0.94 -0.06
CA LEU A 87 21.55 2.01 0.89
C LEU A 87 21.54 1.54 2.34
N THR A 88 21.19 0.28 2.64
CA THR A 88 21.27 -0.23 4.01
C THR A 88 22.70 -0.11 4.55
N PRO A 89 23.72 -0.82 4.06
CA PRO A 89 25.05 -0.77 4.65
C PRO A 89 25.66 0.63 4.62
N ILE A 90 25.51 1.37 3.51
CA ILE A 90 26.10 2.72 3.37
C ILE A 90 25.48 3.68 4.40
N SER A 91 24.15 3.60 4.63
CA SER A 91 23.45 4.49 5.56
C SER A 91 23.90 4.31 7.02
N TYR A 92 24.34 3.12 7.42
CA TYR A 92 24.87 2.91 8.76
C TYR A 92 26.25 3.53 8.97
N LEU A 93 26.99 3.81 7.88
CA LEU A 93 28.28 4.51 7.93
C LEU A 93 28.14 6.03 7.86
N ILE A 94 27.04 6.53 7.29
CA ILE A 94 26.81 7.95 7.02
C ILE A 94 25.53 8.42 7.73
N PRO A 95 25.62 9.03 8.94
CA PRO A 95 24.43 9.40 9.73
C PRO A 95 23.39 10.29 9.00
N PRO A 96 23.78 11.32 8.20
CA PRO A 96 22.80 12.09 7.43
C PRO A 96 22.04 11.23 6.41
N LEU A 97 22.71 10.29 5.72
CA LEU A 97 22.08 9.37 4.81
C LEU A 97 21.16 8.40 5.53
N ARG A 98 21.52 7.96 6.76
CA ARG A 98 20.67 7.11 7.59
C ARG A 98 19.31 7.78 7.87
N LYS A 99 19.32 9.06 8.19
CA LYS A 99 18.09 9.83 8.39
C LYS A 99 17.23 9.84 7.13
N ILE A 100 17.80 10.14 5.97
CA ILE A 100 17.07 10.18 4.69
C ILE A 100 16.50 8.81 4.35
N VAL A 101 17.29 7.75 4.49
CA VAL A 101 16.85 6.37 4.22
C VAL A 101 15.71 5.97 5.14
N TRP A 102 15.78 6.36 6.43
CA TRP A 102 14.73 6.14 7.39
C TRP A 102 13.43 6.85 7.04
N GLU A 103 13.51 8.15 6.79
CA GLU A 103 12.35 9.01 6.57
C GLU A 103 11.66 8.76 5.23
N ARG A 104 12.43 8.48 4.15
CA ARG A 104 11.93 8.47 2.77
C ARG A 104 12.02 7.14 2.03
N ALA A 105 12.81 6.19 2.52
CA ALA A 105 13.03 4.91 1.85
C ALA A 105 12.84 3.69 2.77
N SER A 106 12.06 3.84 3.84
CA SER A 106 11.78 2.77 4.80
C SER A 106 10.29 2.43 4.92
N SER A 107 9.45 3.03 4.06
CA SER A 107 8.00 2.81 4.05
C SER A 107 7.52 2.41 2.66
N LEU A 108 6.60 1.46 2.59
CA LEU A 108 5.85 1.20 1.36
C LEU A 108 4.72 2.22 1.27
N THR A 109 4.91 3.23 0.42
CA THR A 109 3.97 4.32 0.22
C THR A 109 3.65 4.50 -1.26
N ILE A 110 2.50 5.08 -1.54
CA ILE A 110 2.14 5.56 -2.90
C ILE A 110 2.45 7.05 -3.06
N ASN A 111 2.50 7.78 -1.94
CA ASN A 111 2.76 9.22 -1.92
C ASN A 111 4.28 9.48 -1.71
N PRO A 112 5.00 10.01 -2.72
CA PRO A 112 6.42 10.28 -2.60
C PRO A 112 6.76 11.42 -1.64
N ALA A 113 5.78 12.25 -1.27
CA ALA A 113 5.95 13.33 -0.29
C ALA A 113 5.91 12.82 1.16
N TYR A 114 5.46 11.60 1.39
CA TYR A 114 5.38 11.02 2.73
C TYR A 114 6.75 10.99 3.41
N ILE A 115 6.78 11.44 4.64
CA ILE A 115 7.96 11.39 5.51
C ILE A 115 7.58 10.59 6.75
N ARG A 116 8.29 9.47 6.94
CA ARG A 116 8.09 8.65 8.12
C ARG A 116 8.48 9.41 9.37
N GLN A 117 7.59 9.46 10.36
CA GLN A 117 7.86 10.13 11.62
C GLN A 117 8.85 9.32 12.46
N ALA A 118 9.78 10.01 13.12
CA ALA A 118 10.79 9.38 13.97
C ALA A 118 10.17 8.57 15.12
N ASP A 119 9.02 9.03 15.63
CA ASP A 119 8.30 8.41 16.76
C ASP A 119 7.56 7.12 16.39
N ALA A 120 7.42 6.83 15.10
CA ALA A 120 6.79 5.59 14.65
C ALA A 120 7.55 4.34 15.10
N VAL A 121 8.77 4.50 15.60
CA VAL A 121 9.65 3.39 15.97
C VAL A 121 10.44 3.64 17.24
N ARG A 122 9.84 3.24 18.33
CA ARG A 122 10.56 3.15 19.62
C ARG A 122 11.41 1.87 19.77
N ASN A 123 11.24 0.87 18.95
CA ASN A 123 12.04 -0.37 19.01
C ASN A 123 12.84 -0.59 17.72
N ASP A 124 13.98 0.06 17.67
CA ASP A 124 14.93 0.03 16.55
C ASP A 124 15.51 -1.35 16.25
N HIS A 125 15.54 -2.26 17.24
CA HIS A 125 16.24 -3.52 17.12
C HIS A 125 15.59 -4.44 16.07
N ASP A 126 14.28 -4.63 16.12
CA ASP A 126 13.57 -5.54 15.20
C ASP A 126 13.63 -5.07 13.76
N TRP A 127 13.67 -3.78 13.53
CA TRP A 127 13.80 -3.21 12.19
C TRP A 127 15.21 -3.34 11.65
N ARG A 128 16.21 -3.03 12.47
CA ARG A 128 17.61 -3.21 12.07
C ARG A 128 17.87 -4.66 11.71
N LEU A 129 17.32 -5.59 12.49
CA LEU A 129 17.43 -7.03 12.20
C LEU A 129 16.80 -7.37 10.84
N GLN A 130 15.61 -6.86 10.55
CA GLN A 130 14.93 -7.09 9.28
C GLN A 130 15.67 -6.43 8.10
N GLU A 131 16.21 -5.21 8.27
CA GLU A 131 17.02 -4.54 7.26
C GLU A 131 18.27 -5.36 6.91
N TRP A 132 19.03 -5.78 7.94
CA TRP A 132 20.23 -6.57 7.73
C TRP A 132 19.93 -7.96 7.19
N ALA A 133 18.83 -8.58 7.59
CA ALA A 133 18.38 -9.85 7.02
C ALA A 133 18.05 -9.72 5.53
N ALA A 134 17.37 -8.65 5.11
CA ALA A 134 17.09 -8.38 3.70
C ALA A 134 18.39 -8.10 2.91
N PHE A 135 19.33 -7.33 3.47
CA PHE A 135 20.65 -7.12 2.89
C PHE A 135 21.39 -8.44 2.70
N LEU A 136 21.49 -9.24 3.75
CA LEU A 136 22.22 -10.52 3.70
C LEU A 136 21.58 -11.49 2.70
N PHE A 137 20.27 -11.58 2.67
CA PHE A 137 19.55 -12.41 1.69
C PHE A 137 19.90 -11.98 0.26
N ALA A 138 19.78 -10.68 -0.06
CA ALA A 138 20.10 -10.16 -1.39
C ALA A 138 21.57 -10.40 -1.75
N ALA A 139 22.50 -10.13 -0.82
CA ALA A 139 23.91 -10.32 -1.03
C ALA A 139 24.27 -11.80 -1.28
N ILE A 140 23.70 -12.72 -0.50
CA ILE A 140 23.91 -14.17 -0.66
C ILE A 140 23.38 -14.65 -2.02
N VAL A 141 22.15 -14.27 -2.39
CA VAL A 141 21.54 -14.72 -3.65
C VAL A 141 22.34 -14.19 -4.84
N ILE A 142 22.63 -12.90 -4.88
CA ILE A 142 23.37 -12.27 -5.99
C ILE A 142 24.81 -12.83 -6.08
N SER A 143 25.52 -12.95 -4.95
CA SER A 143 26.86 -13.54 -4.93
C SER A 143 26.85 -15.01 -5.38
N SER A 144 25.80 -15.78 -5.01
CA SER A 144 25.67 -17.17 -5.44
C SER A 144 25.47 -17.30 -6.96
N VAL A 145 24.72 -16.35 -7.55
CA VAL A 145 24.59 -16.28 -9.02
C VAL A 145 25.92 -15.88 -9.67
N MET A 146 26.60 -14.86 -9.15
CA MET A 146 27.90 -14.41 -9.69
C MET A 146 28.99 -15.49 -9.62
N LEU A 147 28.95 -16.33 -8.58
CA LEU A 147 29.86 -17.47 -8.41
C LEU A 147 29.42 -18.73 -9.18
N GLY A 148 28.36 -18.65 -9.99
CA GLY A 148 27.84 -19.80 -10.73
C GLY A 148 27.18 -20.90 -9.90
N LYS A 149 26.93 -20.65 -8.60
CA LYS A 149 26.25 -21.61 -7.69
C LYS A 149 24.75 -21.64 -7.89
N LEU A 150 24.16 -20.55 -8.37
CA LEU A 150 22.76 -20.45 -8.77
C LEU A 150 22.68 -19.96 -10.23
N PRO A 151 21.72 -20.47 -11.02
CA PRO A 151 21.51 -19.98 -12.37
C PRO A 151 20.92 -18.56 -12.33
N TRP A 152 21.32 -17.70 -13.27
CA TRP A 152 20.84 -16.30 -13.34
C TRP A 152 19.32 -16.19 -13.54
N GLN A 153 18.69 -17.23 -14.08
CA GLN A 153 17.23 -17.33 -14.24
C GLN A 153 16.48 -17.20 -12.91
N VAL A 154 17.13 -17.50 -11.78
CA VAL A 154 16.54 -17.28 -10.44
C VAL A 154 16.25 -15.80 -10.22
N LEU A 155 17.15 -14.91 -10.62
CA LEU A 155 16.94 -13.45 -10.51
C LEU A 155 15.82 -12.97 -11.44
N LEU A 156 15.78 -13.50 -12.66
CA LEU A 156 14.69 -13.18 -13.61
C LEU A 156 13.32 -13.65 -13.11
N LEU A 157 13.26 -14.87 -12.60
CA LEU A 157 12.02 -15.40 -12.01
C LEU A 157 11.58 -14.58 -10.78
N TRP A 158 12.52 -14.28 -9.89
CA TRP A 158 12.27 -13.41 -8.74
C TRP A 158 11.71 -12.05 -9.17
N TYR A 159 12.34 -11.42 -10.15
CA TYR A 159 11.89 -10.12 -10.67
C TYR A 159 10.48 -10.22 -11.29
N ALA A 160 10.21 -11.22 -12.11
CA ALA A 160 8.92 -11.41 -12.74
C ALA A 160 7.80 -11.61 -11.71
N VAL A 161 8.05 -12.43 -10.67
CA VAL A 161 7.10 -12.65 -9.57
C VAL A 161 6.89 -11.37 -8.77
N ALA A 162 7.97 -10.64 -8.42
CA ALA A 162 7.87 -9.37 -7.70
C ALA A 162 7.07 -8.34 -8.49
N VAL A 163 7.32 -8.18 -9.79
CA VAL A 163 6.56 -7.28 -10.67
C VAL A 163 5.08 -7.67 -10.69
N ALA A 164 4.76 -8.96 -10.85
CA ALA A 164 3.36 -9.42 -10.86
C ALA A 164 2.64 -9.10 -9.53
N ILE A 165 3.32 -9.30 -8.39
CA ILE A 165 2.80 -8.95 -7.07
C ILE A 165 2.55 -7.43 -6.98
N PHE A 166 3.50 -6.59 -7.39
CA PHE A 166 3.35 -5.14 -7.31
C PHE A 166 2.30 -4.60 -8.28
N ILE A 167 2.18 -5.12 -9.51
CA ILE A 167 1.10 -4.74 -10.43
C ILE A 167 -0.26 -5.06 -9.81
N MET A 168 -0.44 -6.28 -9.30
CA MET A 168 -1.69 -6.68 -8.65
C MET A 168 -2.00 -5.80 -7.44
N ASN A 169 -0.99 -5.50 -6.63
CA ASN A 169 -1.14 -4.59 -5.49
C ASN A 169 -1.52 -3.17 -5.94
N SER A 170 -0.90 -2.63 -6.98
CA SER A 170 -1.21 -1.30 -7.52
C SER A 170 -2.63 -1.21 -8.05
N LEU A 171 -3.09 -2.20 -8.82
CA LEU A 171 -4.46 -2.27 -9.32
C LEU A 171 -5.48 -2.37 -8.17
N ARG A 172 -5.18 -3.18 -7.16
CA ARG A 172 -6.01 -3.31 -5.96
C ARG A 172 -6.05 -2.00 -5.16
N THR A 173 -4.93 -1.32 -5.00
CA THR A 173 -4.84 -0.03 -4.30
C THR A 173 -5.68 1.02 -5.03
N LEU A 174 -5.57 1.14 -6.36
CA LEU A 174 -6.41 2.03 -7.17
C LEU A 174 -7.92 1.72 -7.07
N ALA A 175 -8.28 0.50 -6.71
CA ALA A 175 -9.67 0.10 -6.51
C ALA A 175 -10.15 0.23 -5.05
N ALA A 176 -9.29 0.62 -4.12
CA ALA A 176 -9.61 0.73 -2.70
C ALA A 176 -10.30 2.05 -2.33
N HIS A 177 -9.97 3.13 -3.05
CA HIS A 177 -10.48 4.47 -2.81
C HIS A 177 -11.02 5.11 -4.09
N ALA A 178 -11.83 6.16 -3.93
CA ALA A 178 -12.24 7.03 -5.03
C ALA A 178 -11.21 8.13 -5.35
N TYR A 179 -10.32 8.46 -4.41
CA TYR A 179 -9.20 9.39 -4.57
C TYR A 179 -9.59 10.80 -5.03
N ARG A 180 -10.71 11.32 -4.51
CA ARG A 180 -11.30 12.61 -4.90
C ARG A 180 -10.83 13.79 -4.08
N HIS A 181 -10.20 13.54 -2.92
CA HIS A 181 -9.78 14.58 -1.99
C HIS A 181 -8.41 15.16 -2.39
N GLU A 182 -8.34 16.49 -2.54
CA GLU A 182 -7.10 17.18 -2.98
C GLU A 182 -6.13 17.52 -1.83
N GLY A 183 -6.50 17.23 -0.59
CA GLY A 183 -5.63 17.42 0.58
C GLY A 183 -5.70 18.81 1.21
N ASP A 184 -6.69 19.60 0.87
CA ASP A 184 -6.89 20.97 1.29
C ASP A 184 -7.50 21.09 2.71
N HIS A 185 -8.16 20.04 3.19
CA HIS A 185 -8.72 19.96 4.55
C HIS A 185 -8.68 18.51 5.09
N SER A 186 -8.99 18.34 6.36
CA SER A 186 -9.09 17.01 6.97
C SER A 186 -10.48 16.42 6.74
N LEU A 187 -10.55 15.13 6.39
CA LEU A 187 -11.80 14.42 6.19
C LEU A 187 -12.34 13.84 7.49
N THR A 188 -13.66 13.99 7.67
CA THR A 188 -14.41 13.28 8.70
C THR A 188 -14.47 11.77 8.42
N LEU A 189 -14.83 10.96 9.41
CA LEU A 189 -15.01 9.51 9.24
C LEU A 189 -16.01 9.16 8.12
N VAL A 190 -17.08 9.94 7.99
CA VAL A 190 -18.08 9.73 6.93
C VAL A 190 -17.50 10.03 5.55
N GLU A 191 -16.75 11.10 5.42
CA GLU A 191 -16.07 11.46 4.16
C GLU A 191 -15.01 10.43 3.77
N GLN A 192 -14.22 9.95 4.73
CA GLN A 192 -13.27 8.84 4.49
C GLN A 192 -14.00 7.57 4.01
N TYR A 193 -15.15 7.25 4.62
CA TYR A 193 -15.99 6.14 4.18
C TYR A 193 -16.49 6.33 2.74
N LEU A 194 -16.95 7.52 2.38
CA LEU A 194 -17.47 7.84 1.05
C LEU A 194 -16.37 7.90 -0.03
N ASP A 195 -15.15 8.25 0.35
CA ASP A 195 -13.99 8.23 -0.53
C ASP A 195 -13.34 6.83 -0.64
N SER A 196 -13.79 5.87 0.17
CA SER A 196 -13.35 4.49 0.13
C SER A 196 -14.33 3.61 -0.64
N VAL A 197 -13.89 2.43 -1.08
CA VAL A 197 -14.65 1.57 -2.00
C VAL A 197 -14.90 0.18 -1.40
N ASN A 198 -16.12 -0.33 -1.60
CA ASN A 198 -16.47 -1.72 -1.34
C ASN A 198 -16.73 -2.45 -2.67
N ILE A 199 -16.11 -3.61 -2.85
CA ILE A 199 -16.32 -4.50 -3.99
C ILE A 199 -16.79 -5.86 -3.47
N PRO A 200 -18.07 -6.03 -3.14
CA PRO A 200 -18.58 -7.29 -2.59
C PRO A 200 -18.29 -8.48 -3.49
N GLY A 201 -18.52 -8.31 -4.80
CA GLY A 201 -18.14 -9.27 -5.85
C GLY A 201 -18.55 -10.72 -5.56
N ASN A 202 -17.75 -11.64 -6.07
CA ASN A 202 -17.90 -13.07 -5.89
C ASN A 202 -16.60 -13.68 -5.33
N PHE A 203 -16.48 -15.00 -5.43
CA PHE A 203 -15.27 -15.72 -4.97
C PHE A 203 -14.00 -15.28 -5.72
N LEU A 204 -14.06 -14.95 -7.04
CA LEU A 204 -12.91 -14.45 -7.79
C LEU A 204 -12.40 -13.12 -7.25
N THR A 205 -13.28 -12.29 -6.69
CA THR A 205 -12.88 -11.05 -6.03
C THR A 205 -11.97 -11.32 -4.83
N ALA A 206 -12.14 -12.43 -4.12
CA ALA A 206 -11.29 -12.81 -3.02
C ALA A 206 -9.87 -13.23 -3.44
N LEU A 207 -9.64 -13.58 -4.71
CA LEU A 207 -8.32 -13.94 -5.21
C LEU A 207 -7.41 -12.73 -5.41
N TRP A 208 -7.93 -11.63 -5.93
CA TRP A 208 -7.14 -10.42 -6.13
C TRP A 208 -7.23 -9.42 -4.95
N ALA A 209 -8.32 -9.46 -4.16
CA ALA A 209 -8.49 -8.68 -2.95
C ALA A 209 -8.78 -9.58 -1.73
N PRO A 210 -7.79 -10.38 -1.30
CA PRO A 210 -7.94 -11.33 -0.19
C PRO A 210 -8.07 -10.61 1.15
N VAL A 211 -8.35 -11.39 2.20
CA VAL A 211 -8.29 -10.93 3.60
C VAL A 211 -9.20 -9.73 3.86
N GLY A 212 -10.40 -9.72 3.27
CA GLY A 212 -11.40 -8.66 3.49
C GLY A 212 -11.11 -7.32 2.79
N LEU A 213 -9.98 -7.15 2.12
CA LEU A 213 -9.57 -5.91 1.46
C LEU A 213 -10.57 -5.39 0.43
N ARG A 214 -11.42 -6.27 -0.12
CA ARG A 214 -12.53 -5.88 -1.00
C ARG A 214 -13.64 -5.09 -0.30
N TYR A 215 -13.66 -5.04 1.03
CA TYR A 215 -14.59 -4.25 1.85
C TYR A 215 -13.90 -3.04 2.48
N HIS A 216 -13.13 -2.30 1.69
CA HIS A 216 -12.23 -1.28 2.19
C HIS A 216 -12.98 -0.10 2.83
N ALA A 217 -14.10 0.37 2.26
CA ALA A 217 -14.92 1.39 2.91
C ALA A 217 -15.50 0.89 4.26
N THR A 218 -15.94 -0.37 4.32
CA THR A 218 -16.39 -0.95 5.60
C THR A 218 -15.26 -1.05 6.62
N HIS A 219 -14.03 -1.30 6.16
CA HIS A 219 -12.83 -1.31 7.00
C HIS A 219 -12.52 0.09 7.56
N HIS A 220 -12.59 1.16 6.76
CA HIS A 220 -12.45 2.53 7.25
C HIS A 220 -13.47 2.90 8.32
N LEU A 221 -14.72 2.40 8.20
CA LEU A 221 -15.75 2.63 9.20
C LEU A 221 -15.51 1.84 10.49
N PHE A 222 -14.94 0.63 10.40
CA PHE A 222 -14.73 -0.31 11.51
C PHE A 222 -13.30 -0.87 11.53
N MET A 223 -12.32 -0.03 11.75
CA MET A 223 -10.88 -0.39 11.70
C MET A 223 -10.49 -1.55 12.63
N SER A 224 -11.15 -1.67 13.78
CA SER A 224 -10.89 -2.74 14.76
C SER A 224 -11.60 -4.05 14.44
N LEU A 225 -12.47 -4.07 13.42
CA LEU A 225 -13.20 -5.28 13.06
C LEU A 225 -12.31 -6.25 12.30
N PRO A 226 -12.14 -7.50 12.77
CA PRO A 226 -11.33 -8.49 12.07
C PRO A 226 -11.82 -8.72 10.64
N TYR A 227 -10.88 -8.86 9.70
CA TYR A 227 -11.14 -8.94 8.26
C TYR A 227 -12.21 -9.97 7.85
N HIS A 228 -12.27 -11.11 8.53
CA HIS A 228 -13.26 -12.17 8.24
C HIS A 228 -14.69 -11.76 8.59
N ASN A 229 -14.89 -10.71 9.36
CA ASN A 229 -16.19 -10.15 9.71
C ASN A 229 -16.59 -8.94 8.85
N LEU A 230 -15.68 -8.34 8.07
CA LEU A 230 -16.01 -7.16 7.23
C LEU A 230 -17.13 -7.44 6.25
N GLY A 231 -17.16 -8.62 5.62
CA GLY A 231 -18.25 -9.01 4.73
C GLY A 231 -19.61 -9.17 5.45
N LYS A 232 -19.62 -9.60 6.71
CA LYS A 232 -20.84 -9.66 7.52
C LYS A 232 -21.30 -8.25 7.88
N ALA A 233 -20.39 -7.39 8.32
CA ALA A 233 -20.67 -6.00 8.64
C ALA A 233 -21.24 -5.26 7.43
N HIS A 234 -20.61 -5.38 6.25
CA HIS A 234 -21.13 -4.78 5.02
C HIS A 234 -22.54 -5.24 4.68
N ARG A 235 -22.85 -6.55 4.76
CA ARG A 235 -24.20 -7.04 4.51
C ARG A 235 -25.21 -6.49 5.50
N ARG A 236 -24.87 -6.40 6.79
CA ARG A 236 -25.75 -5.79 7.81
C ARG A 236 -25.99 -4.32 7.53
N LEU A 237 -24.97 -3.54 7.21
CA LEU A 237 -25.15 -2.14 6.83
C LEU A 237 -26.13 -1.99 5.66
N VAL A 238 -25.98 -2.81 4.61
CA VAL A 238 -26.89 -2.77 3.46
C VAL A 238 -28.33 -3.18 3.85
N GLN A 239 -28.50 -4.15 4.74
CA GLN A 239 -29.82 -4.61 5.19
C GLN A 239 -30.51 -3.59 6.09
N GLU A 240 -29.80 -3.04 7.07
CA GLU A 240 -30.37 -2.12 8.08
C GLU A 240 -30.63 -0.72 7.53
N LEU A 241 -29.74 -0.24 6.66
CA LEU A 241 -29.86 1.10 6.08
C LEU A 241 -30.54 1.12 4.71
N GLY A 242 -30.98 -0.04 4.23
CA GLY A 242 -31.97 -0.20 3.16
C GLY A 242 -31.68 0.59 1.89
N GLY A 243 -30.63 0.31 1.17
CA GLY A 243 -30.36 0.99 -0.12
C GLY A 243 -30.07 2.49 0.00
N ASN A 244 -29.67 2.95 1.19
CA ASN A 244 -29.24 4.32 1.41
C ASN A 244 -28.17 4.70 0.39
N ASP A 245 -28.35 5.82 -0.29
CA ASP A 245 -27.46 6.32 -1.33
C ASP A 245 -26.00 6.42 -0.89
N LEU A 246 -25.74 6.72 0.38
CA LEU A 246 -24.36 6.79 0.93
C LEU A 246 -23.63 5.45 0.86
N ILE A 247 -24.32 4.33 1.17
CA ILE A 247 -23.71 3.00 1.09
C ILE A 247 -23.50 2.62 -0.38
N MET A 248 -24.46 2.93 -1.23
CA MET A 248 -24.40 2.60 -2.65
C MET A 248 -23.30 3.39 -3.37
N GLN A 249 -22.99 4.62 -2.94
CA GLN A 249 -21.88 5.42 -3.48
C GLN A 249 -20.51 4.75 -3.30
N THR A 250 -20.29 4.00 -2.21
CA THR A 250 -19.03 3.29 -1.98
C THR A 250 -18.92 1.98 -2.77
N ARG A 251 -20.00 1.48 -3.34
CA ARG A 251 -20.05 0.15 -3.94
C ARG A 251 -19.60 0.14 -5.39
N ARG A 252 -18.80 -0.85 -5.77
CA ARG A 252 -18.38 -1.13 -7.16
C ARG A 252 -18.68 -2.60 -7.48
N ASN A 253 -18.98 -2.89 -8.75
CA ASN A 253 -19.35 -4.23 -9.20
C ASN A 253 -18.13 -5.15 -9.40
N GLY A 254 -16.91 -4.59 -9.48
CA GLY A 254 -15.67 -5.35 -9.68
C GLY A 254 -14.47 -4.45 -9.91
N LEU A 255 -13.28 -5.06 -10.04
CA LEU A 255 -12.02 -4.34 -10.28
C LEU A 255 -12.09 -3.47 -11.54
N GLY A 256 -12.52 -4.02 -12.66
CA GLY A 256 -12.61 -3.26 -13.92
C GLY A 256 -13.58 -2.07 -13.83
N HIS A 257 -14.67 -2.20 -13.08
CA HIS A 257 -15.59 -1.08 -12.83
C HIS A 257 -14.93 0.02 -11.99
N ALA A 258 -14.25 -0.35 -10.90
CA ALA A 258 -13.54 0.62 -10.05
C ALA A 258 -12.46 1.37 -10.83
N LEU A 259 -11.62 0.66 -11.59
CA LEU A 259 -10.57 1.26 -12.41
C LEU A 259 -11.12 2.14 -13.54
N LYS A 260 -12.20 1.72 -14.21
CA LYS A 260 -12.86 2.53 -15.22
C LYS A 260 -13.41 3.83 -14.64
N GLN A 261 -14.01 3.78 -13.47
CA GLN A 261 -14.60 4.95 -12.83
C GLN A 261 -13.52 5.97 -12.44
N ILE A 262 -12.44 5.56 -11.76
CA ILE A 262 -11.36 6.48 -11.40
C ILE A 262 -10.69 7.07 -12.67
N TRP A 263 -10.56 6.30 -13.72
CA TRP A 263 -10.07 6.80 -15.02
C TRP A 263 -10.97 7.88 -15.60
N GLN A 264 -12.29 7.65 -15.61
CA GLN A 264 -13.26 8.61 -16.14
C GLN A 264 -13.29 9.91 -15.32
N GLU A 265 -13.24 9.81 -13.98
CA GLU A 265 -13.20 10.97 -13.10
C GLU A 265 -11.90 11.78 -13.32
N SER A 266 -10.76 11.13 -13.41
CA SER A 266 -9.46 11.72 -13.71
C SER A 266 -9.44 12.40 -15.09
N ALA A 267 -10.00 11.77 -16.12
CA ALA A 267 -10.09 12.35 -17.48
C ALA A 267 -11.00 13.58 -17.51
N ALA A 268 -12.12 13.55 -16.80
CA ALA A 268 -13.02 14.70 -16.71
C ALA A 268 -12.37 15.88 -15.97
N ALA A 269 -11.65 15.61 -14.88
CA ALA A 269 -10.90 16.63 -14.14
C ALA A 269 -9.81 17.29 -15.02
N ALA A 270 -9.09 16.49 -15.80
CA ALA A 270 -8.08 17.01 -16.75
C ALA A 270 -8.71 17.90 -17.83
N ALA A 271 -9.85 17.50 -18.40
CA ALA A 271 -10.57 18.27 -19.41
C ALA A 271 -11.06 19.63 -18.85
N ASN A 272 -11.60 19.65 -17.65
CA ASN A 272 -12.06 20.87 -16.99
C ASN A 272 -10.91 21.85 -16.72
N LYS A 273 -9.75 21.36 -16.28
CA LYS A 273 -8.56 22.22 -16.05
C LYS A 273 -8.07 22.87 -17.34
N ASN A 274 -8.12 22.19 -18.48
CA ASN A 274 -7.72 22.75 -19.76
C ASN A 274 -8.68 23.85 -20.22
N ASN A 275 -9.99 23.67 -19.98
CA ASN A 275 -11.01 24.68 -20.38
C ASN A 275 -10.97 25.95 -19.51
N THR A 276 -10.44 25.89 -18.28
CA THR A 276 -10.30 27.08 -17.41
C THR A 276 -9.02 27.86 -17.64
N GLN A 277 -8.07 27.34 -18.43
CA GLN A 277 -6.81 27.99 -18.79
C GLN A 277 -6.82 28.58 -20.20
N SER A 278 -7.84 28.29 -20.99
CA SER A 278 -8.10 28.89 -22.30
C SER A 278 -9.05 30.11 -22.20
#